data_071df60ecc4cd01d13148290c7fe84e1
#
_entry.id   071df60ecc4cd01d13148290c7fe84e1
#
_cell.length_a   1.000
_cell.length_b   1.000
_cell.length_c   1.000
_cell.angle_alpha   90.00
_cell.angle_beta   90.00
_cell.angle_gamma   90.00
#
_symmetry.space_group_name_H-M   'P 1'
#
loop_
_entity.id
_entity.type
_entity.pdbx_description
1 polymer ?
#
loop_
_entity_poly.entity_id
_entity_poly.type
_entity_poly.pdbx_seq_one_letter_code
_entity_poly.pdbx_strand_id
1 'polypeptide(L)'
;DFVQANETWMGFSRIFDNVWSGRRHAMLGPTQIDKYGQSNTSALGGTYQQPKVMMLGARGFPGNSISHPNSFFVPSHNTRVFMDGECDFVSSIGYNPARLPRGHALDDVDIRLVVTDLCVMDFGGPDHQLRLVSLHPGINVEQVQENTGYAIHVPDNVAVTTAPTPEQLAIIAALDPHNQRAYQIKDNPPGDRS
;
A
#
# COMPACT_ATOMS: atom_id res chain seq x y z
N ASP A 1 12.04 21.81 17.61
CA ASP A 1 12.97 21.92 16.52
C ASP A 1 13.49 20.53 16.14
N PHE A 2 13.14 20.07 14.93
CA PHE A 2 13.39 18.70 14.48
C PHE A 2 14.89 18.31 14.53
N VAL A 3 15.76 19.28 14.33
CA VAL A 3 17.21 19.07 14.29
C VAL A 3 17.78 18.77 15.67
N GLN A 4 17.20 19.33 16.73
CA GLN A 4 17.69 19.14 18.10
C GLN A 4 17.36 17.77 18.70
N ALA A 5 16.38 17.04 18.11
CA ALA A 5 15.96 15.73 18.58
C ALA A 5 16.67 14.56 17.85
N ASN A 6 17.52 14.84 16.87
CA ASN A 6 18.21 13.80 16.11
C ASN A 6 19.47 13.32 16.83
N GLU A 7 19.55 12.02 17.08
CA GLU A 7 20.73 11.39 17.70
C GLU A 7 21.87 11.17 16.69
N THR A 8 21.54 10.94 15.42
CA THR A 8 22.52 10.65 14.36
C THR A 8 21.94 10.89 12.97
N TRP A 9 22.86 11.00 11.99
CA TRP A 9 22.51 11.06 10.57
C TRP A 9 22.68 9.69 9.91
N MET A 10 21.69 9.30 9.10
CA MET A 10 21.73 8.07 8.32
C MET A 10 21.72 8.41 6.82
N GLY A 11 22.79 8.09 6.12
CA GLY A 11 22.86 8.27 4.66
C GLY A 11 21.87 7.38 3.91
N PHE A 12 21.51 7.80 2.69
CA PHE A 12 20.47 7.16 1.90
C PHE A 12 20.69 5.65 1.68
N SER A 13 21.91 5.19 1.45
CA SER A 13 22.24 3.76 1.32
C SER A 13 21.96 2.97 2.59
N ARG A 14 22.24 3.55 3.76
CA ARG A 14 22.01 2.90 5.05
C ARG A 14 20.52 2.68 5.37
N ILE A 15 19.63 3.49 4.78
CA ILE A 15 18.19 3.28 4.90
C ILE A 15 17.81 1.94 4.27
N PHE A 16 18.32 1.63 3.08
CA PHE A 16 18.06 0.35 2.41
C PHE A 16 18.69 -0.83 3.15
N ASP A 17 19.91 -0.70 3.66
CA ASP A 17 20.53 -1.74 4.49
C ASP A 17 19.65 -2.04 5.73
N ASN A 18 19.11 -1.00 6.36
CA ASN A 18 18.26 -1.16 7.54
C ASN A 18 16.91 -1.80 7.20
N VAL A 19 16.29 -1.42 6.07
CA VAL A 19 15.02 -1.99 5.61
C VAL A 19 15.22 -3.45 5.19
N TRP A 20 16.22 -3.75 4.36
CA TRP A 20 16.47 -5.09 3.81
C TRP A 20 17.09 -6.07 4.83
N SER A 21 17.40 -5.62 6.02
CA SER A 21 17.81 -6.50 7.11
C SER A 21 16.70 -7.45 7.60
N GLY A 22 15.47 -7.31 7.11
CA GLY A 22 14.28 -8.08 7.53
C GLY A 22 13.69 -7.64 8.89
N ARG A 23 14.29 -6.65 9.54
CA ARG A 23 13.90 -6.18 10.88
C ARG A 23 12.92 -5.01 10.86
N ARG A 24 12.53 -4.54 9.70
CA ARG A 24 11.65 -3.38 9.54
C ARG A 24 10.46 -3.74 8.68
N HIS A 25 9.34 -3.12 8.98
CA HIS A 25 8.14 -3.17 8.15
C HIS A 25 8.07 -1.87 7.34
N ALA A 26 8.02 -1.99 6.01
CA ALA A 26 7.87 -0.83 5.15
C ALA A 26 6.40 -0.61 4.77
N MET A 27 5.97 0.65 4.77
CA MET A 27 4.69 1.08 4.19
C MET A 27 4.99 1.75 2.85
N LEU A 28 4.35 1.28 1.79
CA LEU A 28 4.61 1.67 0.41
C LEU A 28 3.32 2.17 -0.24
N GLY A 29 3.43 3.17 -1.12
CA GLY A 29 2.28 3.77 -1.83
C GLY A 29 2.36 3.51 -3.34
N PRO A 30 1.88 2.37 -3.85
CA PRO A 30 1.83 2.11 -5.28
C PRO A 30 0.75 2.93 -5.98
N THR A 31 0.95 3.19 -7.28
CA THR A 31 0.00 3.90 -8.14
C THR A 31 -0.99 2.95 -8.80
N GLN A 32 -0.59 1.69 -9.03
CA GLN A 32 -1.46 0.62 -9.50
C GLN A 32 -1.19 -0.64 -8.71
N ILE A 33 -2.23 -1.41 -8.43
CA ILE A 33 -2.19 -2.72 -7.77
C ILE A 33 -3.16 -3.65 -8.49
N ASP A 34 -2.70 -4.84 -8.87
CA ASP A 34 -3.57 -5.90 -9.36
C ASP A 34 -4.02 -6.84 -8.24
N LYS A 35 -4.82 -7.83 -8.59
CA LYS A 35 -5.39 -8.79 -7.63
C LYS A 35 -4.36 -9.64 -6.87
N TYR A 36 -3.13 -9.76 -7.36
CA TYR A 36 -2.03 -10.47 -6.72
C TYR A 36 -1.10 -9.55 -5.91
N GLY A 37 -1.40 -8.26 -5.85
CA GLY A 37 -0.54 -7.27 -5.22
C GLY A 37 0.71 -6.94 -6.04
N GLN A 38 0.75 -7.30 -7.34
CA GLN A 38 1.70 -6.68 -8.24
C GLN A 38 1.47 -5.18 -8.18
N SER A 39 2.53 -4.42 -8.20
CA SER A 39 2.41 -2.98 -7.98
C SER A 39 3.30 -2.19 -8.89
N ASN A 40 2.84 -0.98 -9.22
CA ASN A 40 3.49 -0.07 -10.15
C ASN A 40 3.78 1.28 -9.48
N THR A 41 5.05 1.69 -9.58
CA THR A 41 5.53 3.02 -9.20
C THR A 41 6.36 3.65 -10.31
N SER A 42 6.43 3.02 -11.49
CA SER A 42 7.39 3.36 -12.54
C SER A 42 6.81 4.27 -13.61
N ALA A 43 5.72 3.86 -14.24
CA ALA A 43 5.14 4.60 -15.35
C ALA A 43 3.70 4.14 -15.64
N LEU A 44 2.92 4.94 -16.36
CA LEU A 44 1.55 4.62 -16.75
C LEU A 44 1.40 4.69 -18.26
N GLY A 45 0.74 3.68 -18.81
CA GLY A 45 0.37 3.57 -20.22
C GLY A 45 1.54 3.67 -21.20
N GLY A 46 1.28 3.38 -22.47
CA GLY A 46 2.29 3.40 -23.51
C GLY A 46 3.22 2.19 -23.51
N THR A 47 4.48 2.39 -23.84
CA THR A 47 5.54 1.37 -23.81
C THR A 47 6.63 1.74 -22.83
N TYR A 48 7.52 0.79 -22.53
CA TYR A 48 8.69 1.05 -21.67
C TYR A 48 9.56 2.21 -22.20
N GLN A 49 9.72 2.31 -23.53
CA GLN A 49 10.52 3.38 -24.17
C GLN A 49 9.75 4.70 -24.29
N GLN A 50 8.41 4.64 -24.31
CA GLN A 50 7.54 5.80 -24.46
C GLN A 50 6.30 5.70 -23.59
N PRO A 51 6.45 5.80 -22.26
CA PRO A 51 5.30 5.81 -21.34
C PRO A 51 4.52 7.13 -21.50
N LYS A 52 3.19 7.05 -21.32
CA LYS A 52 2.36 8.26 -21.29
C LYS A 52 2.66 9.14 -20.08
N VAL A 53 2.94 8.51 -18.95
CA VAL A 53 3.35 9.20 -17.71
C VAL A 53 4.55 8.47 -17.13
N MET A 54 5.64 9.19 -16.93
CA MET A 54 6.81 8.70 -16.20
C MET A 54 6.69 9.12 -14.73
N MET A 55 6.85 8.16 -13.83
CA MET A 55 6.89 8.39 -12.39
C MET A 55 8.31 8.25 -11.85
N LEU A 56 8.43 8.04 -10.56
CA LEU A 56 9.74 8.00 -9.87
C LEU A 56 10.58 6.74 -10.18
N GLY A 57 10.02 5.75 -10.84
CA GLY A 57 10.67 4.47 -11.13
C GLY A 57 10.54 3.44 -10.00
N ALA A 58 11.00 2.22 -10.27
CA ALA A 58 10.83 1.10 -9.37
C ALA A 58 11.60 1.24 -8.05
N ARG A 59 12.75 1.91 -8.07
CA ARG A 59 13.64 2.11 -6.90
C ARG A 59 13.96 0.79 -6.19
N GLY A 60 13.77 0.72 -4.86
CA GLY A 60 13.90 -0.49 -4.06
C GLY A 60 12.69 -1.43 -4.08
N PHE A 61 11.62 -1.06 -4.79
CA PHE A 61 10.35 -1.78 -4.77
C PHE A 61 10.44 -3.26 -5.17
N PRO A 62 11.23 -3.64 -6.19
CA PRO A 62 11.39 -5.06 -6.57
C PRO A 62 11.92 -5.93 -5.44
N GLY A 63 12.87 -5.41 -4.67
CA GLY A 63 13.43 -6.14 -3.51
C GLY A 63 12.53 -6.12 -2.28
N ASN A 64 11.66 -5.13 -2.14
CA ASN A 64 10.85 -4.97 -0.94
C ASN A 64 9.89 -6.15 -0.73
N SER A 65 9.30 -6.70 -1.78
CA SER A 65 8.35 -7.80 -1.67
C SER A 65 8.95 -9.10 -1.11
N ILE A 66 10.25 -9.32 -1.30
CA ILE A 66 10.95 -10.57 -1.00
C ILE A 66 12.05 -10.45 0.06
N SER A 67 12.33 -9.25 0.55
CA SER A 67 13.44 -9.02 1.48
C SER A 67 13.01 -8.72 2.90
N HIS A 68 11.80 -8.26 3.10
CA HIS A 68 11.28 -7.84 4.40
C HIS A 68 9.76 -7.68 4.39
N PRO A 69 9.10 -7.72 5.56
CA PRO A 69 7.67 -7.45 5.65
C PRO A 69 7.32 -6.04 5.17
N ASN A 70 6.29 -5.97 4.32
CA ASN A 70 5.78 -4.70 3.84
C ASN A 70 4.24 -4.69 3.72
N SER A 71 3.68 -3.52 3.61
CA SER A 71 2.25 -3.30 3.37
C SER A 71 2.06 -2.11 2.45
N PHE A 72 0.92 -2.06 1.77
CA PHE A 72 0.59 -0.95 0.91
C PHE A 72 -0.39 0.00 1.61
N PHE A 73 -0.18 1.29 1.39
CA PHE A 73 -1.12 2.34 1.77
C PHE A 73 -1.61 3.07 0.52
N VAL A 74 -2.92 3.06 0.30
CA VAL A 74 -3.56 3.65 -0.87
C VAL A 74 -4.64 4.64 -0.38
N PRO A 75 -4.34 5.94 -0.37
CA PRO A 75 -5.24 6.96 0.19
C PRO A 75 -6.48 7.24 -0.68
N SER A 76 -6.59 6.67 -1.85
CA SER A 76 -7.73 6.83 -2.75
C SER A 76 -8.00 5.52 -3.48
N HIS A 77 -8.92 4.71 -2.96
CA HIS A 77 -9.34 3.45 -3.53
C HIS A 77 -10.25 3.70 -4.74
N ASN A 78 -9.77 3.34 -5.91
CA ASN A 78 -10.53 3.49 -7.16
C ASN A 78 -10.01 2.53 -8.24
N THR A 79 -10.80 2.32 -9.32
CA THR A 79 -10.49 1.39 -10.41
C THR A 79 -9.24 1.74 -11.23
N ARG A 80 -8.68 2.95 -11.11
CA ARG A 80 -7.40 3.29 -11.75
C ARG A 80 -6.21 2.78 -10.95
N VAL A 81 -6.38 2.67 -9.64
CA VAL A 81 -5.36 2.10 -8.73
C VAL A 81 -5.53 0.59 -8.66
N PHE A 82 -6.73 0.10 -8.35
CA PHE A 82 -7.09 -1.32 -8.33
C PHE A 82 -7.63 -1.72 -9.70
N MET A 83 -6.74 -1.86 -10.68
CA MET A 83 -7.08 -2.01 -12.08
C MET A 83 -7.36 -3.46 -12.46
N ASP A 84 -8.23 -3.68 -13.44
CA ASP A 84 -8.40 -4.98 -14.05
C ASP A 84 -7.15 -5.37 -14.88
N GLY A 85 -6.77 -6.63 -14.79
CA GLY A 85 -5.59 -7.15 -15.46
C GLY A 85 -4.29 -6.88 -14.70
N GLU A 86 -3.18 -6.92 -15.39
CA GLU A 86 -1.84 -6.69 -14.85
C GLU A 86 -1.51 -5.20 -14.89
N CYS A 87 -0.72 -4.72 -13.92
CA CYS A 87 -0.22 -3.35 -13.90
C CYS A 87 0.50 -2.98 -15.21
N ASP A 88 0.38 -1.73 -15.66
CA ASP A 88 1.05 -1.25 -16.87
C ASP A 88 2.56 -1.52 -16.84
N PHE A 89 3.17 -1.38 -15.67
CA PHE A 89 4.56 -1.72 -15.40
C PHE A 89 4.66 -2.39 -14.03
N VAL A 90 5.25 -3.58 -13.97
CA VAL A 90 5.41 -4.33 -12.74
C VAL A 90 6.70 -3.89 -12.03
N SER A 91 6.57 -3.04 -11.02
CA SER A 91 7.67 -2.64 -10.15
C SER A 91 7.93 -3.64 -9.03
N SER A 92 6.91 -4.38 -8.61
CA SER A 92 6.98 -5.46 -7.62
C SER A 92 6.03 -6.57 -8.03
N ILE A 93 6.51 -7.81 -7.95
CA ILE A 93 5.81 -8.99 -8.48
C ILE A 93 4.60 -9.44 -7.66
N GLY A 94 4.45 -8.97 -6.42
CA GLY A 94 3.39 -9.46 -5.54
C GLY A 94 3.40 -10.98 -5.42
N TYR A 95 2.21 -11.56 -5.28
CA TYR A 95 2.00 -13.01 -5.21
C TYR A 95 1.64 -13.64 -6.57
N ASN A 96 2.00 -12.99 -7.70
CA ASN A 96 1.72 -13.55 -9.01
C ASN A 96 2.69 -14.69 -9.34
N PRO A 97 2.24 -15.97 -9.41
CA PRO A 97 3.12 -17.11 -9.65
C PRO A 97 3.78 -17.07 -11.04
N ALA A 98 3.15 -16.41 -12.02
CA ALA A 98 3.70 -16.27 -13.36
C ALA A 98 4.91 -15.31 -13.43
N ARG A 99 5.14 -14.52 -12.40
CA ARG A 99 6.21 -13.52 -12.34
C ARG A 99 7.32 -13.86 -11.34
N LEU A 100 7.22 -14.98 -10.64
CA LEU A 100 8.26 -15.40 -9.70
C LEU A 100 9.60 -15.58 -10.41
N PRO A 101 10.67 -14.96 -9.90
CA PRO A 101 12.01 -15.20 -10.43
C PRO A 101 12.44 -16.66 -10.24
N ARG A 102 13.30 -17.14 -11.12
CA ARG A 102 13.82 -18.50 -11.01
C ARG A 102 14.51 -18.72 -9.66
N GLY A 103 14.12 -19.77 -8.95
CA GLY A 103 14.66 -20.13 -7.63
C GLY A 103 13.94 -19.47 -6.45
N HIS A 104 12.88 -18.71 -6.69
CA HIS A 104 12.01 -18.17 -5.65
C HIS A 104 10.68 -18.91 -5.57
N ALA A 105 10.08 -18.89 -4.39
CA ALA A 105 8.74 -19.42 -4.11
C ALA A 105 7.81 -18.29 -3.66
N LEU A 106 6.49 -18.52 -3.66
CA LEU A 106 5.52 -17.55 -3.16
C LEU A 106 5.74 -17.24 -1.67
N ASP A 107 6.26 -18.20 -0.91
CA ASP A 107 6.60 -18.03 0.51
C ASP A 107 7.74 -17.02 0.76
N ASP A 108 8.51 -16.67 -0.27
CA ASP A 108 9.52 -15.61 -0.17
C ASP A 108 8.89 -14.20 -0.21
N VAL A 109 7.63 -14.08 -0.64
CA VAL A 109 6.92 -12.80 -0.71
C VAL A 109 6.29 -12.49 0.64
N ASP A 110 6.56 -11.31 1.20
CA ASP A 110 6.00 -10.86 2.48
C ASP A 110 5.30 -9.50 2.33
N ILE A 111 4.20 -9.47 1.59
CA ILE A 111 3.27 -8.33 1.55
C ILE A 111 2.09 -8.70 2.42
N ARG A 112 1.87 -7.95 3.49
CA ARG A 112 0.92 -8.34 4.53
C ARG A 112 -0.47 -7.74 4.35
N LEU A 113 -0.53 -6.43 4.18
CA LEU A 113 -1.80 -5.71 4.12
C LEU A 113 -1.81 -4.69 2.99
N VAL A 114 -3.02 -4.41 2.50
CA VAL A 114 -3.33 -3.24 1.69
C VAL A 114 -4.37 -2.43 2.46
N VAL A 115 -3.98 -1.23 2.89
CA VAL A 115 -4.83 -0.31 3.65
C VAL A 115 -5.24 0.83 2.74
N THR A 116 -6.54 1.08 2.63
CA THR A 116 -7.09 2.15 1.79
C THR A 116 -7.93 3.12 2.61
N ASP A 117 -8.58 4.07 1.96
CA ASP A 117 -9.61 4.93 2.56
C ASP A 117 -10.97 4.22 2.72
N LEU A 118 -11.16 3.04 2.12
CA LEU A 118 -12.41 2.27 2.21
C LEU A 118 -12.29 1.05 3.13
N CYS A 119 -11.16 0.35 3.08
CA CYS A 119 -11.04 -0.98 3.70
C CYS A 119 -9.60 -1.37 4.00
N VAL A 120 -9.47 -2.51 4.68
CA VAL A 120 -8.22 -3.26 4.83
C VAL A 120 -8.37 -4.59 4.11
N MET A 121 -7.37 -4.96 3.33
CA MET A 121 -7.27 -6.23 2.60
C MET A 121 -5.97 -6.95 2.95
N ASP A 122 -5.95 -8.28 2.78
CA ASP A 122 -4.77 -9.14 2.82
C ASP A 122 -4.67 -10.01 1.55
N PHE A 123 -3.75 -10.95 1.53
CA PHE A 123 -3.54 -11.89 0.43
C PHE A 123 -3.99 -13.32 0.77
N GLY A 124 -4.97 -13.46 1.65
CA GLY A 124 -5.55 -14.74 2.07
C GLY A 124 -6.67 -15.25 1.15
N GLY A 125 -6.90 -14.64 0.01
CA GLY A 125 -7.84 -15.13 -1.02
C GLY A 125 -7.30 -16.34 -1.78
N PRO A 126 -8.10 -16.94 -2.70
CA PRO A 126 -7.65 -18.04 -3.56
C PRO A 126 -6.39 -17.63 -4.32
N ASP A 127 -5.41 -18.53 -4.42
CA ASP A 127 -4.14 -18.32 -5.10
C ASP A 127 -3.40 -17.03 -4.66
N HIS A 128 -3.46 -16.70 -3.36
CA HIS A 128 -2.90 -15.46 -2.79
C HIS A 128 -3.46 -14.16 -3.42
N GLN A 129 -4.69 -14.18 -3.89
CA GLN A 129 -5.36 -12.97 -4.35
C GLN A 129 -5.83 -12.11 -3.17
N LEU A 130 -6.03 -10.83 -3.44
CA LEU A 130 -6.54 -9.87 -2.46
C LEU A 130 -7.88 -10.33 -1.90
N ARG A 131 -7.99 -10.27 -0.56
CA ARG A 131 -9.16 -10.63 0.22
C ARG A 131 -9.50 -9.48 1.16
N LEU A 132 -10.79 -9.17 1.27
CA LEU A 132 -11.31 -8.20 2.21
C LEU A 132 -11.14 -8.70 3.66
N VAL A 133 -10.56 -7.90 4.52
CA VAL A 133 -10.38 -8.18 5.96
C VAL A 133 -11.36 -7.37 6.80
N SER A 134 -11.41 -6.06 6.57
CA SER A 134 -12.35 -5.17 7.28
C SER A 134 -12.75 -3.99 6.43
N LEU A 135 -13.95 -3.48 6.69
CA LEU A 135 -14.50 -2.25 6.13
C LEU A 135 -14.31 -1.10 7.12
N HIS A 136 -13.99 0.08 6.62
CA HIS A 136 -14.00 1.26 7.48
C HIS A 136 -15.44 1.66 7.86
N PRO A 137 -15.65 2.34 8.99
CA PRO A 137 -16.97 2.71 9.44
C PRO A 137 -17.77 3.46 8.36
N GLY A 138 -18.99 3.00 8.07
CA GLY A 138 -19.87 3.60 7.06
C GLY A 138 -19.65 3.11 5.62
N ILE A 139 -18.67 2.24 5.37
CA ILE A 139 -18.41 1.64 4.07
C ILE A 139 -19.07 0.26 3.99
N ASN A 140 -19.57 -0.11 2.80
CA ASN A 140 -20.10 -1.44 2.50
C ASN A 140 -19.27 -2.16 1.42
N VAL A 141 -19.55 -3.45 1.23
CA VAL A 141 -18.83 -4.32 0.27
C VAL A 141 -19.02 -3.83 -1.17
N GLU A 142 -20.22 -3.39 -1.50
CA GLU A 142 -20.58 -2.92 -2.83
C GLU A 142 -19.73 -1.71 -3.23
N GLN A 143 -19.53 -0.75 -2.31
CA GLN A 143 -18.68 0.41 -2.54
C GLN A 143 -17.22 0.02 -2.80
N VAL A 144 -16.69 -0.97 -2.07
CA VAL A 144 -15.33 -1.46 -2.30
C VAL A 144 -15.25 -2.15 -3.68
N GLN A 145 -16.23 -3.00 -4.02
CA GLN A 145 -16.25 -3.71 -5.30
C GLN A 145 -16.40 -2.76 -6.50
N GLU A 146 -17.25 -1.75 -6.41
CA GLU A 146 -17.44 -0.73 -7.46
C GLU A 146 -16.17 0.08 -7.74
N ASN A 147 -15.31 0.24 -6.73
CA ASN A 147 -14.04 0.94 -6.83
C ASN A 147 -12.84 0.02 -7.12
N THR A 148 -13.08 -1.28 -7.36
CA THR A 148 -12.06 -2.27 -7.69
C THR A 148 -12.31 -2.87 -9.08
N GLY A 149 -11.30 -2.87 -9.94
CA GLY A 149 -11.42 -3.34 -11.32
C GLY A 149 -11.51 -4.86 -11.49
N TYR A 150 -11.41 -5.63 -10.42
CA TYR A 150 -11.51 -7.09 -10.40
C TYR A 150 -12.38 -7.57 -9.23
N ALA A 151 -12.86 -8.81 -9.30
CA ALA A 151 -13.63 -9.40 -8.22
C ALA A 151 -12.75 -9.59 -6.97
N ILE A 152 -13.14 -8.97 -5.86
CA ILE A 152 -12.47 -9.14 -4.56
C ILE A 152 -13.01 -10.39 -3.88
N HIS A 153 -12.14 -11.17 -3.25
CA HIS A 153 -12.57 -12.23 -2.37
C HIS A 153 -13.14 -11.64 -1.08
N VAL A 154 -14.43 -11.89 -0.84
CA VAL A 154 -15.16 -11.42 0.34
C VAL A 154 -15.48 -12.64 1.22
N PRO A 155 -14.94 -12.72 2.45
CA PRO A 155 -15.31 -13.79 3.38
C PRO A 155 -16.74 -13.63 3.89
N ASP A 156 -17.33 -14.72 4.41
CA ASP A 156 -18.72 -14.72 4.94
C ASP A 156 -18.92 -13.67 6.04
N ASN A 157 -17.89 -13.40 6.82
CA ASN A 157 -17.91 -12.41 7.89
C ASN A 157 -16.79 -11.38 7.69
N VAL A 158 -17.16 -10.18 7.30
CA VAL A 158 -16.23 -9.06 7.19
C VAL A 158 -16.32 -8.19 8.43
N ALA A 159 -15.18 -7.95 9.08
CA ALA A 159 -15.12 -7.11 10.27
C ALA A 159 -15.29 -5.62 9.92
N VAL A 160 -15.66 -4.81 10.91
CA VAL A 160 -15.51 -3.35 10.83
C VAL A 160 -14.17 -2.97 11.45
N THR A 161 -13.43 -2.12 10.80
CA THR A 161 -12.14 -1.63 11.30
C THR A 161 -12.33 -0.97 12.66
N THR A 162 -11.56 -1.40 13.65
CA THR A 162 -11.61 -0.84 15.00
C THR A 162 -11.26 0.65 14.97
N ALA A 163 -12.13 1.47 15.53
CA ALA A 163 -11.87 2.89 15.66
C ALA A 163 -10.66 3.17 16.57
N PRO A 164 -9.88 4.22 16.31
CA PRO A 164 -8.78 4.61 17.18
C PRO A 164 -9.31 5.04 18.57
N THR A 165 -8.53 4.75 19.61
CA THR A 165 -8.86 5.20 20.95
C THR A 165 -8.64 6.72 21.11
N PRO A 166 -9.30 7.37 22.10
CA PRO A 166 -9.03 8.78 22.39
C PRO A 166 -7.55 9.09 22.64
N GLU A 167 -6.82 8.18 23.29
CA GLU A 167 -5.39 8.31 23.51
C GLU A 167 -4.59 8.31 22.20
N GLN A 168 -4.90 7.37 21.29
CA GLN A 168 -4.28 7.32 19.95
C GLN A 168 -4.58 8.60 19.14
N LEU A 169 -5.80 9.11 19.22
CA LEU A 169 -6.17 10.37 18.57
C LEU A 169 -5.40 11.56 19.14
N ALA A 170 -5.22 11.61 20.47
CA ALA A 170 -4.45 12.65 21.12
C ALA A 170 -2.96 12.61 20.71
N ILE A 171 -2.36 11.42 20.61
CA ILE A 171 -0.98 11.25 20.12
C ILE A 171 -0.88 11.73 18.65
N ILE A 172 -1.82 11.35 17.79
CA ILE A 172 -1.84 11.79 16.38
C ILE A 172 -1.95 13.31 16.30
N ALA A 173 -2.84 13.92 17.08
CA ALA A 173 -3.00 15.38 17.09
C ALA A 173 -1.73 16.10 17.57
N ALA A 174 -1.02 15.55 18.56
CA ALA A 174 0.23 16.11 19.04
C ALA A 174 1.37 16.00 17.99
N LEU A 175 1.39 14.92 17.20
CA LEU A 175 2.40 14.70 16.16
C LEU A 175 2.09 15.48 14.88
N ASP A 176 0.84 15.77 14.59
CA ASP A 176 0.37 16.49 13.41
C ASP A 176 -0.56 17.65 13.80
N PRO A 177 -0.02 18.69 14.46
CA PRO A 177 -0.82 19.81 14.98
C PRO A 177 -1.52 20.61 13.87
N HIS A 178 -0.99 20.56 12.65
CA HIS A 178 -1.58 21.23 11.49
C HIS A 178 -2.49 20.31 10.66
N ASN A 179 -2.79 19.09 11.14
CA ASN A 179 -3.64 18.12 10.47
C ASN A 179 -3.28 17.92 8.97
N GLN A 180 -1.98 17.82 8.68
CA GLN A 180 -1.48 17.65 7.32
C GLN A 180 -1.91 16.32 6.70
N ARG A 181 -2.13 15.27 7.51
CA ARG A 181 -2.69 13.99 7.08
C ARG A 181 -4.03 14.12 6.36
N ALA A 182 -4.82 15.13 6.68
CA ALA A 182 -6.12 15.36 6.05
C ALA A 182 -6.03 15.67 4.55
N TYR A 183 -4.85 16.07 4.05
CA TYR A 183 -4.62 16.26 2.61
C TYR A 183 -4.44 14.94 1.84
N GLN A 184 -4.15 13.83 2.54
CA GLN A 184 -3.85 12.55 1.90
C GLN A 184 -5.12 11.77 1.52
N ILE A 185 -6.24 12.04 2.19
CA ILE A 185 -7.49 11.33 1.97
C ILE A 185 -8.52 12.33 1.43
N LYS A 186 -9.06 12.03 0.25
CA LYS A 186 -10.10 12.83 -0.38
C LYS A 186 -11.32 12.90 0.55
N ASP A 187 -11.95 14.06 0.60
CA ASP A 187 -13.15 14.34 1.40
C ASP A 187 -12.97 14.19 2.93
N ASN A 188 -11.74 13.94 3.39
CA ASN A 188 -11.44 13.99 4.80
C ASN A 188 -11.51 15.47 5.25
N PRO A 189 -12.43 15.82 6.17
CA PRO A 189 -12.57 17.21 6.58
C PRO A 189 -11.25 17.71 7.16
N PRO A 190 -10.78 18.88 6.73
CA PRO A 190 -9.60 19.48 7.34
C PRO A 190 -9.91 19.79 8.80
N GLY A 191 -9.05 19.35 9.69
CA GLY A 191 -9.04 19.85 11.06
C GLY A 191 -8.54 21.30 11.11
N ASP A 192 -8.43 21.82 12.32
CA ASP A 192 -7.81 23.11 12.53
C ASP A 192 -6.34 23.04 12.05
N ARG A 193 -6.00 23.91 11.12
CA ARG A 193 -4.66 24.00 10.49
C ARG A 193 -3.95 25.29 10.88
N SER A 194 -4.52 26.01 11.86
CA SER A 194 -3.95 27.26 12.38
C SER A 194 -2.69 27.02 13.22
#